data_83cc71082e54a7554aec7c9348f92341
#
_entry.id   83cc71082e54a7554aec7c9348f92341
#
_cell.length_a   1.000
_cell.length_b   1.000
_cell.length_c   1.000
_cell.angle_alpha   90.00
_cell.angle_beta   90.00
_cell.angle_gamma   90.00
#
_symmetry.space_group_name_H-M   'P 1'
#
loop_
_entity.id
_entity.type
_entity.pdbx_description
1 polymer ?
#
loop_
_entity_poly.entity_id
_entity_poly.type
_entity_poly.pdbx_seq_one_letter_code
_entity_poly.pdbx_strand_id
1 'polypeptide(L)'
;SPARIMRMLTEEGKTIAWGTSSLWEGVDLQGASLDALVMARLPFPVPSDPIVAARSELFEDGFSEYSIPEAVQRFRQGFGRLIRSRTDRGVFVILDNRIVTKQYGVKFQRALPRCTVRRVSTERLFPLLESWRDGTFE
;
A
#
# COMPACT_ATOMS: atom_id res chain seq x y z
N SER A 1 -9.04 -18.23 -6.27
CA SER A 1 -9.14 -18.05 -4.80
C SER A 1 -7.85 -17.45 -4.26
N PRO A 2 -7.87 -16.77 -3.11
CA PRO A 2 -6.67 -16.21 -2.48
C PRO A 2 -5.54 -17.23 -2.30
N ALA A 3 -5.87 -18.47 -1.94
CA ALA A 3 -4.90 -19.57 -1.80
C ALA A 3 -4.15 -19.89 -3.09
N ARG A 4 -4.80 -19.79 -4.27
CA ARG A 4 -4.13 -19.97 -5.55
C ARG A 4 -3.13 -18.85 -5.85
N ILE A 5 -3.52 -17.61 -5.59
CA ILE A 5 -2.63 -16.43 -5.75
C ILE A 5 -1.41 -16.59 -4.85
N MET A 6 -1.62 -17.03 -3.62
CA MET A 6 -0.55 -17.31 -2.67
C MET A 6 0.46 -18.34 -3.18
N ARG A 7 -0.05 -19.45 -3.67
CA ARG A 7 0.82 -20.51 -4.19
C ARG A 7 1.64 -20.02 -5.39
N MET A 8 1.02 -19.26 -6.30
CA MET A 8 1.73 -18.68 -7.45
C MET A 8 2.82 -17.69 -7.03
N LEU A 9 2.56 -16.84 -6.03
CA LEU A 9 3.54 -15.89 -5.51
C LEU A 9 4.71 -16.58 -4.80
N THR A 10 4.48 -17.75 -4.21
CA THR A 10 5.53 -18.50 -3.47
C THR A 10 6.30 -19.48 -4.34
N GLU A 11 5.66 -20.11 -5.32
CA GLU A 11 6.27 -21.23 -6.07
C GLU A 11 6.84 -20.82 -7.43
N GLU A 12 6.27 -19.81 -8.09
CA GLU A 12 6.56 -19.50 -9.51
C GLU A 12 7.56 -18.33 -9.70
N GLY A 13 8.02 -17.68 -8.64
CA GLY A 13 9.12 -16.68 -8.63
C GLY A 13 8.78 -15.42 -9.39
N LYS A 14 8.43 -15.18 -10.52
CA LYS A 14 8.17 -13.91 -11.24
C LYS A 14 6.67 -13.69 -11.47
N THR A 15 5.92 -13.47 -10.41
CA THR A 15 4.46 -13.34 -10.48
C THR A 15 4.01 -11.94 -10.14
N ILE A 16 3.05 -11.41 -10.88
CA ILE A 16 2.33 -10.18 -10.59
C ILE A 16 0.89 -10.53 -10.20
N ALA A 17 0.48 -10.10 -9.02
CA ALA A 17 -0.90 -10.23 -8.57
C ALA A 17 -1.61 -8.88 -8.62
N TRP A 18 -2.77 -8.84 -9.24
CA TRP A 18 -3.65 -7.68 -9.28
C TRP A 18 -4.87 -7.93 -8.39
N GLY A 19 -5.23 -6.94 -7.59
CA GLY A 19 -6.39 -7.08 -6.73
C GLY A 19 -6.84 -5.76 -6.12
N THR A 20 -7.96 -5.84 -5.43
CA THR A 20 -8.49 -4.76 -4.60
C THR A 20 -7.91 -4.85 -3.18
N SER A 21 -8.31 -3.95 -2.28
CA SER A 21 -7.89 -3.95 -0.87
C SER A 21 -8.14 -5.28 -0.16
N SER A 22 -9.17 -6.02 -0.56
CA SER A 22 -9.45 -7.35 -0.03
C SER A 22 -8.32 -8.37 -0.27
N LEU A 23 -7.44 -8.12 -1.25
CA LEU A 23 -6.31 -9.01 -1.51
C LEU A 23 -5.32 -9.02 -0.35
N TRP A 24 -5.01 -7.88 0.26
CA TRP A 24 -4.09 -7.84 1.41
C TRP A 24 -4.78 -7.93 2.77
N GLU A 25 -6.09 -7.69 2.84
CA GLU A 25 -6.86 -7.85 4.08
C GLU A 25 -7.13 -9.33 4.40
N GLY A 26 -7.32 -10.17 3.36
CA GLY A 26 -7.69 -11.58 3.50
C GLY A 26 -6.59 -12.60 3.21
N VAL A 27 -5.42 -12.16 2.78
CA VAL A 27 -4.33 -13.05 2.36
C VAL A 27 -3.17 -12.94 3.32
N ASP A 28 -2.87 -14.03 4.03
CA ASP A 28 -1.64 -14.16 4.79
C ASP A 28 -0.51 -14.60 3.83
N LEU A 29 0.35 -13.65 3.47
CA LEU A 29 1.51 -13.87 2.63
C LEU A 29 2.68 -14.53 3.41
N GLN A 30 2.41 -15.36 4.43
CA GLN A 30 3.47 -16.05 5.17
C GLN A 30 4.34 -16.86 4.20
N GLY A 31 5.63 -16.54 4.22
CA GLY A 31 6.61 -17.22 3.37
C GLY A 31 6.73 -16.71 1.92
N ALA A 32 5.86 -15.80 1.46
CA ALA A 32 6.06 -15.13 0.17
C ALA A 32 6.92 -13.89 0.36
N SER A 33 8.02 -13.82 -0.36
CA SER A 33 8.82 -12.61 -0.49
C SER A 33 8.19 -11.69 -1.53
N LEU A 34 7.70 -10.53 -1.11
CA LEU A 34 7.28 -9.49 -2.04
C LEU A 34 8.45 -8.55 -2.28
N ASP A 35 8.87 -8.43 -3.54
CA ASP A 35 9.90 -7.47 -3.93
C ASP A 35 9.32 -6.06 -4.10
N ALA A 36 8.08 -5.97 -4.56
CA ALA A 36 7.42 -4.70 -4.78
C ALA A 36 5.92 -4.76 -4.46
N LEU A 37 5.40 -3.67 -3.92
CA LEU A 37 3.98 -3.40 -3.75
C LEU A 37 3.63 -2.10 -4.46
N VAL A 38 2.65 -2.15 -5.36
CA VAL A 38 2.16 -0.96 -6.07
C VAL A 38 0.74 -0.64 -5.61
N MET A 39 0.56 0.53 -5.04
CA MET A 39 -0.74 1.04 -4.62
C MET A 39 -1.19 2.14 -5.60
N ALA A 40 -2.16 1.81 -6.45
CA ALA A 40 -2.65 2.71 -7.47
C ALA A 40 -3.47 3.88 -6.88
N ARG A 41 -4.17 3.63 -5.77
CA ARG A 41 -4.98 4.64 -5.05
C ARG A 41 -4.88 4.43 -3.56
N LEU A 42 -4.95 5.53 -2.79
CA LEU A 42 -5.06 5.46 -1.34
C LEU A 42 -6.33 4.69 -0.95
N PRO A 43 -6.26 3.77 0.02
CA PRO A 43 -7.31 2.78 0.31
C PRO A 43 -8.43 3.37 1.17
N PHE A 44 -9.04 4.45 0.70
CA PHE A 44 -10.21 5.04 1.35
C PHE A 44 -11.39 4.06 1.34
N PRO A 45 -12.18 3.99 2.42
CA PRO A 45 -13.43 3.25 2.42
C PRO A 45 -14.37 3.84 1.35
N VAL A 46 -15.21 2.99 0.77
CA VAL A 46 -16.16 3.38 -0.26
C VAL A 46 -17.33 4.12 0.38
N PRO A 47 -17.56 5.42 0.08
CA PRO A 47 -18.60 6.21 0.78
C PRO A 47 -20.02 5.68 0.58
N SER A 48 -20.29 4.99 -0.53
CA SER A 48 -21.59 4.39 -0.83
C SER A 48 -21.82 3.03 -0.16
N ASP A 49 -20.84 2.50 0.55
CA ASP A 49 -21.02 1.31 1.38
C ASP A 49 -21.90 1.67 2.59
N PRO A 50 -23.03 0.96 2.82
CA PRO A 50 -23.95 1.28 3.92
C PRO A 50 -23.31 1.28 5.30
N ILE A 51 -22.36 0.38 5.53
CA ILE A 51 -21.63 0.29 6.80
C ILE A 51 -20.72 1.50 6.99
N VAL A 52 -20.03 1.90 5.92
CA VAL A 52 -19.17 3.09 5.92
C VAL A 52 -19.98 4.35 6.15
N ALA A 53 -21.12 4.50 5.45
CA ALA A 53 -22.02 5.61 5.64
C ALA A 53 -22.51 5.71 7.08
N ALA A 54 -23.07 4.61 7.64
CA ALA A 54 -23.56 4.58 9.00
C ALA A 54 -22.49 4.89 10.06
N ARG A 55 -21.26 4.40 9.87
CA ARG A 55 -20.16 4.71 10.77
C ARG A 55 -19.70 6.16 10.67
N SER A 56 -19.67 6.70 9.46
CA SER A 56 -19.27 8.09 9.19
C SER A 56 -20.22 9.08 9.85
N GLU A 57 -21.52 8.76 9.90
CA GLU A 57 -22.57 9.59 10.53
C GLU A 57 -22.43 9.70 12.07
N LEU A 58 -21.63 8.86 12.70
CA LEU A 58 -21.36 8.94 14.15
C LEU A 58 -20.40 10.08 14.52
N PHE A 59 -19.79 10.75 13.53
CA PHE A 59 -18.81 11.81 13.71
C PHE A 59 -19.33 13.14 13.16
N GLU A 60 -18.84 14.26 13.69
CA GLU A 60 -19.17 15.60 13.15
C GLU A 60 -18.57 15.77 11.75
N ASP A 61 -17.30 15.39 11.58
CA ASP A 61 -16.64 15.31 10.27
C ASP A 61 -16.23 13.86 9.97
N GLY A 62 -17.16 13.10 9.42
CA GLY A 62 -16.97 11.69 9.09
C GLY A 62 -15.81 11.43 8.11
N PHE A 63 -15.45 12.42 7.29
CA PHE A 63 -14.27 12.25 6.43
C PHE A 63 -12.97 12.32 7.22
N SER A 64 -12.79 13.36 8.04
CA SER A 64 -11.56 13.57 8.80
C SER A 64 -11.41 12.63 10.01
N GLU A 65 -12.53 12.27 10.64
CA GLU A 65 -12.54 11.52 11.91
C GLU A 65 -12.71 10.01 11.72
N TYR A 66 -13.28 9.58 10.57
CA TYR A 66 -13.48 8.16 10.26
C TYR A 66 -12.74 7.74 8.99
N SER A 67 -13.02 8.35 7.83
CA SER A 67 -12.51 7.85 6.54
C SER A 67 -10.99 7.97 6.41
N ILE A 68 -10.39 9.06 6.87
CA ILE A 68 -8.93 9.23 6.83
C ILE A 68 -8.21 8.25 7.77
N PRO A 69 -8.58 8.12 9.05
CA PRO A 69 -7.96 7.12 9.94
C PRO A 69 -8.08 5.69 9.43
N GLU A 70 -9.24 5.31 8.92
CA GLU A 70 -9.47 3.99 8.34
C GLU A 70 -8.57 3.74 7.12
N ALA A 71 -8.47 4.73 6.22
CA ALA A 71 -7.60 4.65 5.05
C ALA A 71 -6.11 4.54 5.45
N VAL A 72 -5.66 5.30 6.45
CA VAL A 72 -4.28 5.25 6.97
C VAL A 72 -3.99 3.88 7.58
N GLN A 73 -4.93 3.30 8.30
CA GLN A 73 -4.77 1.96 8.87
C GLN A 73 -4.63 0.90 7.77
N ARG A 74 -5.49 0.92 6.76
CA ARG A 74 -5.41 0.01 5.59
C ARG A 74 -4.11 0.18 4.82
N PHE A 75 -3.69 1.42 4.62
CA PHE A 75 -2.41 1.75 3.98
C PHE A 75 -1.23 1.14 4.73
N ARG A 76 -1.21 1.26 6.03
CA ARG A 76 -0.19 0.68 6.92
C ARG A 76 -0.19 -0.85 6.89
N GLN A 77 -1.37 -1.47 6.86
CA GLN A 77 -1.52 -2.92 6.71
C GLN A 77 -0.94 -3.40 5.38
N GLY A 78 -1.23 -2.68 4.27
CA GLY A 78 -0.65 -2.99 2.96
C GLY A 78 0.88 -2.94 2.98
N PHE A 79 1.46 -1.87 3.52
CA PHE A 79 2.92 -1.77 3.68
C PHE A 79 3.50 -2.91 4.53
N GLY A 80 2.80 -3.29 5.60
CA GLY A 80 3.21 -4.40 6.47
C GLY A 80 3.21 -5.76 5.79
N ARG A 81 2.65 -5.90 4.59
CA ARG A 81 2.78 -7.12 3.78
C ARG A 81 4.10 -7.16 3.02
N LEU A 82 4.64 -6.00 2.68
CA LEU A 82 5.94 -5.89 2.00
C LEU A 82 7.10 -6.03 3.01
N ILE A 83 7.04 -5.29 4.11
CA ILE A 83 8.11 -5.25 5.13
C ILE A 83 7.56 -5.78 6.45
N ARG A 84 8.03 -6.92 6.88
CA ARG A 84 7.58 -7.62 8.11
C ARG A 84 8.67 -7.65 9.18
N SER A 85 9.92 -7.70 8.74
CA SER A 85 11.08 -7.76 9.62
C SER A 85 12.08 -6.65 9.30
N ARG A 86 13.08 -6.50 10.15
CA ARG A 86 14.17 -5.54 9.94
C ARG A 86 15.11 -5.91 8.77
N THR A 87 15.07 -7.15 8.34
CA THR A 87 15.91 -7.68 7.25
C THR A 87 15.20 -7.68 5.90
N ASP A 88 13.87 -7.45 5.89
CA ASP A 88 13.11 -7.42 4.66
C ASP A 88 13.48 -6.18 3.83
N ARG A 89 13.51 -6.36 2.53
CA ARG A 89 13.74 -5.31 1.54
C ARG A 89 12.63 -5.35 0.51
N GLY A 90 12.18 -4.18 0.08
CA GLY A 90 11.15 -4.09 -0.93
C GLY A 90 10.91 -2.65 -1.36
N VAL A 91 10.19 -2.48 -2.45
CA VAL A 91 9.79 -1.18 -2.97
C VAL A 91 8.29 -0.98 -2.83
N PHE A 92 7.88 0.11 -2.21
CA PHE A 92 6.49 0.52 -2.13
C PHE A 92 6.26 1.71 -3.07
N VAL A 93 5.52 1.48 -4.14
CA VAL A 93 5.17 2.51 -5.13
C VAL A 93 3.75 2.99 -4.89
N ILE A 94 3.58 4.30 -4.75
CA ILE A 94 2.26 4.93 -4.57
C ILE A 94 2.01 5.83 -5.77
N LEU A 95 1.00 5.50 -6.57
CA LEU A 95 0.64 6.25 -7.78
C LEU A 95 -0.39 7.36 -7.52
N ASP A 96 -0.97 7.41 -6.33
CA ASP A 96 -1.96 8.41 -5.94
C ASP A 96 -1.29 9.70 -5.48
N ASN A 97 -1.36 10.75 -6.30
CA ASN A 97 -0.72 12.02 -5.99
C ASN A 97 -1.38 12.77 -4.80
N ARG A 98 -2.56 12.35 -4.34
CA ARG A 98 -3.21 12.92 -3.16
C ARG A 98 -2.35 12.81 -1.90
N ILE A 99 -1.45 11.83 -1.84
CA ILE A 99 -0.50 11.68 -0.73
C ILE A 99 0.46 12.88 -0.60
N VAL A 100 0.67 13.65 -1.68
CA VAL A 100 1.54 14.84 -1.69
C VAL A 100 0.80 16.14 -1.92
N THR A 101 -0.42 16.10 -2.49
CA THR A 101 -1.18 17.29 -2.84
C THR A 101 -2.26 17.65 -1.83
N LYS A 102 -2.70 16.71 -1.00
CA LYS A 102 -3.75 16.94 0.00
C LYS A 102 -3.16 17.05 1.41
N GLN A 103 -3.76 17.90 2.24
CA GLN A 103 -3.30 18.10 3.63
C GLN A 103 -3.25 16.81 4.44
N TYR A 104 -4.22 15.91 4.23
CA TYR A 104 -4.23 14.63 4.92
C TYR A 104 -3.13 13.65 4.45
N GLY A 105 -2.48 13.92 3.32
CA GLY A 105 -1.41 13.07 2.79
C GLY A 105 -0.25 12.87 3.76
N VAL A 106 0.05 13.87 4.59
CA VAL A 106 1.07 13.77 5.64
C VAL A 106 0.76 12.67 6.66
N LYS A 107 -0.51 12.36 6.91
CA LYS A 107 -0.91 11.28 7.83
C LYS A 107 -0.50 9.91 7.29
N PHE A 108 -0.60 9.69 5.99
CA PHE A 108 -0.13 8.47 5.33
C PHE A 108 1.40 8.37 5.38
N GLN A 109 2.11 9.44 5.07
CA GLN A 109 3.58 9.45 5.11
C GLN A 109 4.11 9.17 6.53
N ARG A 110 3.50 9.75 7.55
CA ARG A 110 3.86 9.51 8.96
C ARG A 110 3.51 8.11 9.47
N ALA A 111 2.59 7.43 8.81
CA ALA A 111 2.20 6.06 9.17
C ALA A 111 3.22 5.00 8.73
N LEU A 112 4.14 5.35 7.84
CA LEU A 112 5.22 4.48 7.41
C LEU A 112 6.37 4.51 8.42
N PRO A 113 7.10 3.39 8.59
CA PRO A 113 8.34 3.38 9.34
C PRO A 113 9.40 4.24 8.63
N ARG A 114 10.52 4.47 9.31
CA ARG A 114 11.66 5.18 8.68
C ARG A 114 12.15 4.41 7.46
N CYS A 115 12.05 5.02 6.30
CA CYS A 115 12.48 4.46 5.02
C CYS A 115 12.92 5.59 4.08
N THR A 116 13.65 5.24 3.04
CA THR A 116 14.01 6.20 1.99
C THR A 116 12.77 6.49 1.15
N VAL A 117 12.40 7.76 1.03
CA VAL A 117 11.26 8.22 0.23
C VAL A 117 11.78 9.06 -0.93
N ARG A 118 11.33 8.73 -2.14
CA ARG A 118 11.63 9.51 -3.35
C ARG A 118 10.32 9.89 -4.04
N ARG A 119 10.23 11.14 -4.47
CA ARG A 119 9.16 11.63 -5.32
C ARG A 119 9.71 11.79 -6.73
N VAL A 120 9.16 11.06 -7.67
CA VAL A 120 9.63 11.03 -9.06
C VAL A 120 8.46 11.13 -10.03
N SER A 121 8.74 11.57 -11.25
CA SER A 121 7.77 11.48 -12.34
C SER A 121 7.65 10.03 -12.83
N THR A 122 6.58 9.75 -13.56
CA THR A 122 6.33 8.40 -14.10
C THR A 122 7.47 7.92 -15.02
N GLU A 123 8.06 8.83 -15.79
CA GLU A 123 9.16 8.52 -16.72
C GLU A 123 10.44 8.08 -15.97
N ARG A 124 10.65 8.60 -14.78
CA ARG A 124 11.81 8.27 -13.94
C ARG A 124 11.59 7.06 -13.03
N LEU A 125 10.37 6.57 -12.94
CA LEU A 125 10.02 5.47 -12.04
C LEU A 125 10.77 4.19 -12.42
N PHE A 126 10.72 3.77 -13.68
CA PHE A 126 11.37 2.54 -14.14
C PHE A 126 12.89 2.56 -13.97
N PRO A 127 13.62 3.59 -14.42
CA PRO A 127 15.07 3.69 -14.16
C PRO A 127 15.41 3.62 -12.66
N LEU A 128 14.58 4.21 -11.81
CA LEU A 128 14.79 4.16 -10.36
C LEU A 128 14.59 2.75 -9.78
N LEU A 129 13.57 2.03 -10.25
CA LEU A 129 13.31 0.65 -9.85
C LEU A 129 14.43 -0.30 -10.31
N GLU A 130 14.96 -0.08 -11.50
CA GLU A 130 16.10 -0.83 -12.02
C GLU A 130 17.36 -0.60 -11.16
N SER A 131 17.67 0.65 -10.83
CA SER A 131 18.81 0.95 -9.96
C SER A 131 18.66 0.35 -8.56
N TRP A 132 17.44 0.32 -8.03
CA TRP A 132 17.16 -0.35 -6.75
C TRP A 132 17.39 -1.87 -6.84
N ARG A 133 16.88 -2.51 -7.90
CA ARG A 133 17.06 -3.95 -8.14
C ARG A 133 18.54 -4.31 -8.25
N ASP A 134 19.30 -3.49 -8.98
CA ASP A 134 20.72 -3.72 -9.27
C ASP A 134 21.64 -3.32 -8.11
N GLY A 135 21.08 -2.79 -7.01
CA GLY A 135 21.84 -2.39 -5.83
C GLY A 135 22.64 -1.08 -6.00
N THR A 136 22.37 -0.31 -7.05
CA THR A 136 23.00 0.99 -7.35
C THR A 136 22.16 2.19 -6.90
N PHE A 137 21.13 1.92 -6.11
CA PHE A 137 20.23 2.93 -5.57
C PHE A 137 20.92 3.70 -4.43
N GLU A 138 21.13 5.01 -4.64
CA GLU A 138 21.61 5.97 -3.63
C GLU A 138 20.48 6.88 -3.11
#